data_0d4498d329188648429200bfc9891707
#
_entry.id   0d4498d329188648429200bfc9891707
#
_cell.length_a   1.000
_cell.length_b   1.000
_cell.length_c   1.000
_cell.angle_alpha   90.00
_cell.angle_beta   90.00
_cell.angle_gamma   90.00
#
_symmetry.space_group_name_H-M   'P 1'
#
loop_
_entity.id
_entity.type
_entity.pdbx_description
1 polymer ?
#
loop_
_entity_poly.entity_id
_entity_poly.type
_entity_poly.pdbx_seq_one_letter_code
_entity_poly.pdbx_strand_id
1 'polypeptide(L)'
;MAKRIAILIFDGFSLYEASSIAEVFRLADEIEGERLRAEPAPTQQRGTSQPGVPAPHVPGLSVRPPEPAEPYALVVVSGTGGSIASSATMRVWSENLDTYAATGFHALFVPGGSGAARPAADESFLRRLHAVIQHTRIVKAIGEGSAIVVAATAKERAGAAVRPAAAPLAATSATTAAHGEHTAAIDVAIDDPLGAIAAALSIVKRDRGAQAAREIADRSAPGAWRRLGAVLGELDDEGTHQKIDTAARWMRENYAQPISVAKAAEVAAMSERSFLRRFKSQIGVTPSEYLLRTRLDASCRLLVATDLPVDKIARRCGIGSGDGLAKMFRKRLSISPTEYRIAERRRSQ
;
A
#
# COMPACT_ATOMS: atom_id res chain seq x y z
N MET A 1 -10.15 -16.15 15.60
CA MET A 1 -11.17 -16.83 14.73
C MET A 1 -10.66 -16.80 13.29
N ALA A 2 -10.92 -17.85 12.48
CA ALA A 2 -10.46 -17.86 11.10
C ALA A 2 -11.09 -16.72 10.27
N LYS A 3 -10.29 -16.06 9.43
CA LYS A 3 -10.76 -15.03 8.50
C LYS A 3 -11.46 -15.69 7.31
N ARG A 4 -12.77 -15.53 7.21
CA ARG A 4 -13.57 -16.17 6.16
C ARG A 4 -13.42 -15.41 4.84
N ILE A 5 -12.90 -16.10 3.81
CA ILE A 5 -12.72 -15.59 2.44
C ILE A 5 -13.72 -16.28 1.53
N ALA A 6 -14.57 -15.52 0.85
CA ALA A 6 -15.54 -16.04 -0.09
C ALA A 6 -15.16 -15.80 -1.54
N ILE A 7 -15.43 -16.79 -2.40
CA ILE A 7 -15.38 -16.65 -3.85
C ILE A 7 -16.80 -16.86 -4.37
N LEU A 8 -17.41 -15.81 -4.93
CA LEU A 8 -18.75 -15.87 -5.53
C LEU A 8 -18.63 -16.40 -6.95
N ILE A 9 -19.23 -17.56 -7.21
CA ILE A 9 -19.26 -18.17 -8.53
C ILE A 9 -20.69 -18.20 -9.13
N PHE A 10 -20.76 -18.19 -10.44
CA PHE A 10 -21.98 -18.23 -11.23
C PHE A 10 -21.73 -19.04 -12.51
N ASP A 11 -22.77 -19.50 -13.19
CA ASP A 11 -22.57 -20.26 -14.43
C ASP A 11 -21.75 -19.47 -15.45
N GLY A 12 -20.68 -20.08 -15.96
CA GLY A 12 -19.72 -19.46 -16.86
C GLY A 12 -18.65 -18.58 -16.17
N PHE A 13 -18.46 -18.69 -14.86
CA PHE A 13 -17.38 -17.98 -14.15
C PHE A 13 -15.98 -18.42 -14.62
N SER A 14 -14.99 -17.55 -14.48
CA SER A 14 -13.58 -17.84 -14.77
C SER A 14 -13.00 -18.77 -13.73
N LEU A 15 -12.80 -20.05 -14.10
CA LEU A 15 -12.17 -21.04 -13.22
C LEU A 15 -10.74 -20.67 -12.86
N TYR A 16 -10.00 -20.09 -13.84
CA TYR A 16 -8.64 -19.64 -13.60
C TYR A 16 -8.55 -18.59 -12.50
N GLU A 17 -9.40 -17.58 -12.52
CA GLU A 17 -9.41 -16.54 -11.51
C GLU A 17 -9.81 -17.07 -10.14
N ALA A 18 -10.88 -17.87 -10.08
CA ALA A 18 -11.33 -18.47 -8.83
C ALA A 18 -10.27 -19.38 -8.20
N SER A 19 -9.62 -20.24 -9.00
CA SER A 19 -8.55 -21.12 -8.53
C SER A 19 -7.28 -20.36 -8.12
N SER A 20 -6.93 -19.29 -8.84
CA SER A 20 -5.78 -18.44 -8.50
C SER A 20 -5.98 -17.74 -7.16
N ILE A 21 -7.19 -17.24 -6.88
CA ILE A 21 -7.53 -16.67 -5.58
C ILE A 21 -7.38 -17.71 -4.48
N ALA A 22 -7.97 -18.90 -4.69
CA ALA A 22 -7.92 -19.99 -3.72
C ALA A 22 -6.48 -20.42 -3.39
N GLU A 23 -5.63 -20.51 -4.42
CA GLU A 23 -4.22 -20.90 -4.28
C GLU A 23 -3.40 -19.88 -3.47
N VAL A 24 -3.63 -18.59 -3.64
CA VAL A 24 -2.96 -17.54 -2.86
C VAL A 24 -3.24 -17.72 -1.36
N PHE A 25 -4.49 -17.95 -0.96
CA PHE A 25 -4.84 -18.14 0.46
C PHE A 25 -4.37 -19.48 1.01
N ARG A 26 -4.39 -20.54 0.21
CA ARG A 26 -3.80 -21.84 0.57
C ARG A 26 -2.31 -21.72 0.88
N LEU A 27 -1.55 -21.05 -0.02
CA LEU A 27 -0.12 -20.78 0.17
C LEU A 27 0.15 -19.87 1.37
N ALA A 28 -0.73 -18.92 1.64
CA ALA A 28 -0.60 -18.06 2.80
C ALA A 28 -0.65 -18.85 4.10
N ASP A 29 -1.56 -19.81 4.22
CA ASP A 29 -1.66 -20.64 5.42
C ASP A 29 -0.55 -21.69 5.52
N GLU A 30 -0.09 -22.22 4.37
CA GLU A 30 1.05 -23.14 4.31
C GLU A 30 2.34 -22.49 4.79
N ILE A 31 2.67 -21.31 4.28
CA ILE A 31 3.86 -20.53 4.67
C ILE A 31 3.82 -20.18 6.17
N GLU A 32 2.68 -19.77 6.68
CA GLU A 32 2.54 -19.49 8.11
C GLU A 32 2.73 -20.74 8.95
N GLY A 33 2.17 -21.86 8.51
CA GLY A 33 2.40 -23.18 9.16
C GLY A 33 3.88 -23.62 9.12
N GLU A 34 4.60 -23.33 8.04
CA GLU A 34 6.05 -23.59 7.94
C GLU A 34 6.83 -22.71 8.92
N ARG A 35 6.50 -21.42 9.03
CA ARG A 35 7.13 -20.49 9.96
C ARG A 35 6.96 -20.92 11.41
N LEU A 36 5.75 -21.29 11.81
CA LEU A 36 5.45 -21.76 13.17
C LEU A 36 6.20 -23.05 13.53
N ARG A 37 6.47 -23.92 12.55
CA ARG A 37 7.27 -25.14 12.77
C ARG A 37 8.78 -24.87 12.80
N ALA A 38 9.25 -23.83 12.13
CA ALA A 38 10.68 -23.46 12.06
C ALA A 38 11.14 -22.66 13.27
N GLU A 39 10.24 -22.02 14.03
CA GLU A 39 10.60 -21.34 15.27
C GLU A 39 10.99 -22.37 16.33
N PRO A 40 12.25 -22.36 16.86
CA PRO A 40 12.67 -23.27 17.92
C PRO A 40 11.80 -22.99 19.16
N ALA A 41 11.27 -24.03 19.76
CA ALA A 41 10.55 -23.97 21.03
C ALA A 41 11.40 -23.15 22.05
N PRO A 42 10.78 -22.25 22.85
CA PRO A 42 11.52 -21.45 23.82
C PRO A 42 12.32 -22.40 24.69
N THR A 43 13.65 -22.35 24.56
CA THR A 43 14.57 -23.16 25.35
C THR A 43 14.35 -22.77 26.80
N GLN A 44 13.68 -23.62 27.57
CA GLN A 44 13.68 -23.52 29.03
C GLN A 44 15.14 -23.69 29.45
N GLN A 45 15.83 -22.59 29.68
CA GLN A 45 17.11 -22.60 30.38
C GLN A 45 16.85 -23.12 31.77
N ARG A 46 17.06 -24.45 31.95
CA ARG A 46 17.25 -25.03 33.24
C ARG A 46 18.44 -24.35 33.85
N GLY A 47 18.18 -23.43 34.77
CA GLY A 47 19.20 -22.75 35.55
C GLY A 47 20.01 -23.77 36.34
N THR A 48 21.27 -23.96 35.97
CA THR A 48 22.31 -24.39 36.89
C THR A 48 22.78 -23.11 37.59
N SER A 49 22.25 -22.93 38.77
CA SER A 49 22.62 -21.84 39.67
C SER A 49 24.09 -22.02 40.08
N GLN A 50 24.97 -21.10 39.65
CA GLN A 50 26.19 -20.77 40.38
C GLN A 50 25.95 -19.46 41.16
N PRO A 51 26.27 -19.38 42.45
CA PRO A 51 26.06 -18.17 43.22
C PRO A 51 27.25 -17.20 43.03
N GLY A 52 26.95 -15.99 42.70
CA GLY A 52 27.84 -14.85 42.85
C GLY A 52 28.22 -14.12 41.59
N VAL A 53 27.40 -13.17 41.15
CA VAL A 53 27.70 -11.79 40.72
C VAL A 53 26.38 -11.18 40.20
N PRO A 54 25.87 -10.06 40.74
CA PRO A 54 24.67 -9.43 40.14
C PRO A 54 25.06 -8.74 38.84
N ALA A 55 24.52 -9.22 37.75
CA ALA A 55 24.60 -8.56 36.44
C ALA A 55 23.72 -7.28 36.44
N PRO A 56 24.14 -6.19 35.78
CA PRO A 56 23.35 -4.96 35.67
C PRO A 56 22.03 -5.22 34.96
N HIS A 57 20.95 -4.83 35.61
CA HIS A 57 19.60 -4.88 35.12
C HIS A 57 19.43 -3.85 33.96
N VAL A 58 19.61 -4.29 32.73
CA VAL A 58 19.16 -3.53 31.54
C VAL A 58 17.67 -3.85 31.36
N PRO A 59 16.76 -2.87 31.40
CA PRO A 59 15.36 -3.14 31.09
C PRO A 59 15.27 -3.57 29.63
N GLY A 60 15.26 -4.87 29.39
CA GLY A 60 15.06 -5.45 28.07
C GLY A 60 13.63 -5.17 27.65
N LEU A 61 13.45 -4.48 26.52
CA LEU A 61 12.22 -4.54 25.74
C LEU A 61 11.95 -6.03 25.48
N SER A 62 11.04 -6.63 26.23
CA SER A 62 10.52 -7.95 25.92
C SER A 62 9.69 -7.79 24.64
N VAL A 63 10.31 -8.05 23.52
CA VAL A 63 9.61 -8.20 22.24
C VAL A 63 8.76 -9.45 22.40
N ARG A 64 7.46 -9.24 22.66
CA ARG A 64 6.47 -10.32 22.65
C ARG A 64 6.56 -10.97 21.27
N PRO A 65 6.73 -12.30 21.17
CA PRO A 65 6.72 -12.95 19.86
C PRO A 65 5.42 -12.58 19.13
N PRO A 66 5.45 -12.31 17.82
CA PRO A 66 4.26 -11.99 17.05
C PRO A 66 3.26 -13.12 17.24
N GLU A 67 2.02 -12.76 17.57
CA GLU A 67 0.94 -13.74 17.67
C GLU A 67 0.76 -14.41 16.28
N PRO A 68 0.53 -15.74 16.25
CA PRO A 68 0.35 -16.46 14.99
C PRO A 68 -0.82 -15.83 14.22
N ALA A 69 -0.63 -15.60 12.93
CA ALA A 69 -1.65 -15.02 12.09
C ALA A 69 -2.89 -15.92 12.02
N GLU A 70 -4.08 -15.33 12.07
CA GLU A 70 -5.33 -16.09 11.95
C GLU A 70 -5.40 -16.79 10.58
N PRO A 71 -5.77 -18.09 10.53
CA PRO A 71 -5.88 -18.83 9.28
C PRO A 71 -7.03 -18.29 8.42
N TYR A 72 -6.94 -18.52 7.11
CA TYR A 72 -8.00 -18.23 6.17
C TYR A 72 -8.94 -19.42 5.99
N ALA A 73 -10.24 -19.20 6.16
CA ALA A 73 -11.27 -20.18 5.84
C ALA A 73 -11.88 -19.83 4.47
N LEU A 74 -11.49 -20.58 3.43
CA LEU A 74 -12.00 -20.35 2.08
C LEU A 74 -13.38 -21.00 1.92
N VAL A 75 -14.33 -20.23 1.37
CA VAL A 75 -15.70 -20.69 1.06
C VAL A 75 -16.05 -20.31 -0.38
N VAL A 76 -16.58 -21.25 -1.14
CA VAL A 76 -17.10 -20.99 -2.48
C VAL A 76 -18.61 -20.84 -2.37
N VAL A 77 -19.17 -19.72 -2.83
CA VAL A 77 -20.60 -19.41 -2.72
C VAL A 77 -21.21 -19.11 -4.08
N SER A 78 -22.49 -19.42 -4.23
CA SER A 78 -23.29 -19.03 -5.39
C SER A 78 -24.70 -18.60 -4.98
N GLY A 79 -25.45 -18.03 -5.90
CA GLY A 79 -26.82 -17.58 -5.62
C GLY A 79 -27.74 -18.67 -5.07
N THR A 80 -27.60 -19.92 -5.50
CA THR A 80 -28.48 -21.03 -5.12
C THR A 80 -27.76 -22.14 -4.37
N GLY A 81 -26.43 -22.13 -4.33
CA GLY A 81 -25.64 -23.26 -3.89
C GLY A 81 -25.60 -24.39 -4.92
N GLY A 82 -24.89 -25.46 -4.57
CA GLY A 82 -24.79 -26.65 -5.40
C GLY A 82 -23.70 -26.57 -6.47
N SER A 83 -23.87 -27.32 -7.55
CA SER A 83 -22.87 -27.50 -8.59
C SER A 83 -23.01 -26.45 -9.69
N ILE A 84 -22.02 -25.57 -9.85
CA ILE A 84 -21.98 -24.47 -10.81
C ILE A 84 -20.97 -24.79 -11.91
N ALA A 85 -21.32 -24.55 -13.16
CA ALA A 85 -20.44 -24.75 -14.31
C ALA A 85 -19.53 -23.55 -14.53
N SER A 86 -18.22 -23.78 -14.70
CA SER A 86 -17.26 -22.76 -15.10
C SER A 86 -17.22 -22.53 -16.59
N SER A 87 -16.52 -21.49 -17.05
CA SER A 87 -16.22 -21.25 -18.48
C SER A 87 -15.37 -22.36 -19.11
N ALA A 88 -14.67 -23.16 -18.31
CA ALA A 88 -13.84 -24.29 -18.73
C ALA A 88 -14.57 -25.64 -18.63
N THR A 89 -15.90 -25.65 -18.61
CA THR A 89 -16.77 -26.85 -18.50
C THR A 89 -16.62 -27.66 -17.22
N MET A 90 -15.69 -27.32 -16.33
CA MET A 90 -15.57 -27.95 -15.00
C MET A 90 -16.67 -27.43 -14.08
N ARG A 91 -17.16 -28.29 -13.20
CA ARG A 91 -18.18 -27.92 -12.21
C ARG A 91 -17.56 -27.82 -10.84
N VAL A 92 -17.93 -26.78 -10.11
CA VAL A 92 -17.47 -26.52 -8.77
C VAL A 92 -18.67 -26.52 -7.83
N TRP A 93 -18.54 -27.18 -6.68
CA TRP A 93 -19.55 -27.16 -5.64
C TRP A 93 -19.48 -25.86 -4.84
N SER A 94 -20.63 -25.27 -4.56
CA SER A 94 -20.74 -24.02 -3.82
C SER A 94 -21.81 -24.08 -2.75
N GLU A 95 -21.66 -23.27 -1.72
CA GLU A 95 -22.67 -23.03 -0.71
C GLU A 95 -23.65 -21.94 -1.14
N ASN A 96 -24.83 -21.91 -0.52
CA ASN A 96 -25.81 -20.85 -0.81
C ASN A 96 -25.36 -19.53 -0.16
N LEU A 97 -25.35 -18.46 -0.96
CA LEU A 97 -24.99 -17.11 -0.53
C LEU A 97 -25.84 -16.60 0.67
N ASP A 98 -27.11 -16.99 0.73
CA ASP A 98 -28.04 -16.56 1.77
C ASP A 98 -27.63 -17.00 3.17
N THR A 99 -26.89 -18.11 3.29
CA THR A 99 -26.32 -18.57 4.56
C THR A 99 -25.44 -17.52 5.24
N TYR A 100 -24.89 -16.62 4.46
CA TYR A 100 -23.95 -15.59 4.91
C TYR A 100 -24.54 -14.17 4.95
N ALA A 101 -25.84 -14.00 4.70
CA ALA A 101 -26.49 -12.70 4.62
C ALA A 101 -26.33 -11.88 5.91
N ALA A 102 -26.34 -12.49 7.08
CA ALA A 102 -26.22 -11.82 8.37
C ALA A 102 -24.78 -11.70 8.90
N THR A 103 -23.84 -12.53 8.42
CA THR A 103 -22.48 -12.61 8.96
C THR A 103 -21.44 -11.98 8.04
N GLY A 104 -21.70 -11.98 6.74
CA GLY A 104 -20.74 -11.54 5.72
C GLY A 104 -19.41 -12.28 5.75
N PHE A 105 -18.40 -11.65 5.18
CA PHE A 105 -17.07 -12.23 5.02
C PHE A 105 -15.97 -11.22 5.39
N HIS A 106 -14.79 -11.71 5.70
CA HIS A 106 -13.59 -10.88 5.77
C HIS A 106 -13.26 -10.30 4.38
N ALA A 107 -13.33 -11.14 3.33
CA ALA A 107 -13.25 -10.69 1.95
C ALA A 107 -14.17 -11.52 1.04
N LEU A 108 -14.81 -10.86 0.08
CA LEU A 108 -15.62 -11.45 -0.99
C LEU A 108 -14.99 -11.14 -2.32
N PHE A 109 -14.66 -12.19 -3.08
CA PHE A 109 -14.15 -12.09 -4.44
C PHE A 109 -15.24 -12.45 -5.45
N VAL A 110 -15.37 -11.63 -6.48
CA VAL A 110 -16.29 -11.87 -7.60
C VAL A 110 -15.45 -11.99 -8.87
N PRO A 111 -15.07 -13.20 -9.29
CA PRO A 111 -14.31 -13.42 -10.51
C PRO A 111 -15.12 -13.03 -11.74
N GLY A 112 -14.44 -12.80 -12.85
CA GLY A 112 -15.03 -12.59 -14.15
C GLY A 112 -15.56 -13.87 -14.78
N GLY A 113 -15.86 -13.80 -16.05
CA GLY A 113 -16.27 -14.90 -16.89
C GLY A 113 -17.47 -14.55 -17.78
N SER A 114 -17.60 -15.27 -18.89
CA SER A 114 -18.60 -15.01 -19.94
C SER A 114 -20.05 -15.05 -19.47
N GLY A 115 -20.31 -15.68 -18.31
CA GLY A 115 -21.65 -15.76 -17.72
C GLY A 115 -22.06 -14.59 -16.85
N ALA A 116 -21.19 -13.60 -16.60
CA ALA A 116 -21.41 -12.52 -15.64
C ALA A 116 -22.62 -11.62 -15.94
N ALA A 117 -23.01 -11.50 -17.22
CA ALA A 117 -24.14 -10.68 -17.63
C ALA A 117 -25.48 -11.17 -17.04
N ARG A 118 -25.65 -12.48 -16.87
CA ARG A 118 -26.89 -13.05 -16.35
C ARG A 118 -27.14 -12.71 -14.86
N PRO A 119 -26.23 -12.97 -13.92
CA PRO A 119 -26.41 -12.53 -12.53
C PRO A 119 -26.41 -11.02 -12.37
N ALA A 120 -25.73 -10.25 -13.24
CA ALA A 120 -25.77 -8.79 -13.21
C ALA A 120 -27.16 -8.21 -13.61
N ALA A 121 -27.99 -8.98 -14.31
CA ALA A 121 -29.36 -8.61 -14.67
C ALA A 121 -30.42 -9.20 -13.71
N ASP A 122 -30.06 -10.12 -12.82
CA ASP A 122 -31.02 -10.78 -11.89
C ASP A 122 -31.22 -9.93 -10.63
N GLU A 123 -32.31 -9.18 -10.61
CA GLU A 123 -32.64 -8.31 -9.45
C GLU A 123 -32.79 -9.07 -8.13
N SER A 124 -33.26 -10.31 -8.15
CA SER A 124 -33.43 -11.12 -6.95
C SER A 124 -32.08 -11.52 -6.38
N PHE A 125 -31.17 -11.96 -7.23
CA PHE A 125 -29.81 -12.27 -6.88
C PHE A 125 -29.04 -11.02 -6.39
N LEU A 126 -29.16 -9.88 -7.09
CA LEU A 126 -28.49 -8.64 -6.71
C LEU A 126 -28.91 -8.11 -5.31
N ARG A 127 -30.19 -8.25 -4.95
CA ARG A 127 -30.66 -7.87 -3.59
C ARG A 127 -30.02 -8.76 -2.51
N ARG A 128 -29.90 -10.07 -2.74
CA ARG A 128 -29.27 -11.01 -1.81
C ARG A 128 -27.76 -10.75 -1.70
N LEU A 129 -27.11 -10.52 -2.82
CA LEU A 129 -25.69 -10.16 -2.86
C LEU A 129 -25.45 -8.85 -2.11
N HIS A 130 -26.29 -7.85 -2.31
CA HIS A 130 -26.22 -6.58 -1.59
C HIS A 130 -26.27 -6.77 -0.07
N ALA A 131 -27.21 -7.59 0.44
CA ALA A 131 -27.30 -7.89 1.87
C ALA A 131 -26.00 -8.51 2.43
N VAL A 132 -25.35 -9.39 1.68
CA VAL A 132 -24.04 -9.96 2.06
C VAL A 132 -22.92 -8.93 2.02
N ILE A 133 -22.89 -8.07 0.99
CA ILE A 133 -21.91 -6.99 0.84
C ILE A 133 -21.93 -6.06 2.04
N GLN A 134 -23.09 -5.69 2.56
CA GLN A 134 -23.24 -4.80 3.72
C GLN A 134 -22.54 -5.34 5.00
N HIS A 135 -22.42 -6.64 5.14
CA HIS A 135 -21.75 -7.30 6.27
C HIS A 135 -20.32 -7.77 5.92
N THR A 136 -19.84 -7.51 4.70
CA THR A 136 -18.53 -7.93 4.22
C THR A 136 -17.53 -6.79 4.33
N ARG A 137 -16.35 -7.06 4.89
CA ARG A 137 -15.35 -6.02 5.14
C ARG A 137 -14.68 -5.51 3.86
N ILE A 138 -14.43 -6.42 2.88
CA ILE A 138 -13.77 -6.09 1.61
C ILE A 138 -14.47 -6.83 0.49
N VAL A 139 -14.74 -6.14 -0.62
CA VAL A 139 -15.24 -6.74 -1.85
C VAL A 139 -14.24 -6.46 -2.98
N LYS A 140 -13.82 -7.53 -3.67
CA LYS A 140 -12.93 -7.48 -4.82
C LYS A 140 -13.63 -8.08 -6.03
N ALA A 141 -13.87 -7.24 -7.04
CA ALA A 141 -14.42 -7.68 -8.32
C ALA A 141 -13.32 -7.72 -9.38
N ILE A 142 -13.32 -8.72 -10.24
CA ILE A 142 -12.28 -8.99 -11.24
C ILE A 142 -12.97 -9.08 -12.61
N GLY A 143 -12.42 -8.41 -13.61
CA GLY A 143 -12.95 -8.44 -14.96
C GLY A 143 -14.45 -8.17 -15.02
N GLU A 144 -15.19 -9.03 -15.74
CA GLU A 144 -16.65 -8.90 -15.90
C GLU A 144 -17.44 -9.07 -14.59
N GLY A 145 -16.82 -9.64 -13.53
CA GLY A 145 -17.42 -9.71 -12.19
C GLY A 145 -17.71 -8.33 -11.59
N SER A 146 -17.01 -7.29 -12.08
CA SER A 146 -17.25 -5.89 -11.68
C SER A 146 -18.68 -5.42 -12.00
N ALA A 147 -19.25 -5.87 -13.12
CA ALA A 147 -20.63 -5.53 -13.50
C ALA A 147 -21.64 -6.02 -12.45
N ILE A 148 -21.42 -7.21 -11.88
CA ILE A 148 -22.28 -7.81 -10.84
C ILE A 148 -22.24 -6.94 -9.57
N VAL A 149 -21.03 -6.56 -9.11
CA VAL A 149 -20.88 -5.76 -7.89
C VAL A 149 -21.44 -4.36 -8.08
N VAL A 150 -21.16 -3.73 -9.22
CA VAL A 150 -21.71 -2.40 -9.56
C VAL A 150 -23.25 -2.46 -9.60
N ALA A 151 -23.85 -3.46 -10.22
CA ALA A 151 -25.31 -3.61 -10.27
C ALA A 151 -25.91 -3.84 -8.87
N ALA A 152 -25.25 -4.65 -8.02
CA ALA A 152 -25.72 -4.89 -6.63
C ALA A 152 -25.67 -3.63 -5.77
N THR A 153 -24.74 -2.70 -6.04
CA THR A 153 -24.52 -1.48 -5.22
C THR A 153 -25.17 -0.23 -5.80
N ALA A 154 -25.59 -0.23 -7.08
CA ALA A 154 -26.17 0.94 -7.76
C ALA A 154 -27.54 1.38 -7.21
N LYS A 155 -28.34 0.46 -6.66
CA LYS A 155 -29.69 0.73 -6.15
C LYS A 155 -29.73 1.61 -4.92
N GLU A 156 -28.71 1.63 -4.10
CA GLU A 156 -28.65 2.51 -2.91
C GLU A 156 -28.51 3.98 -3.31
N ARG A 157 -27.77 4.27 -4.38
CA ARG A 157 -27.62 5.63 -4.93
C ARG A 157 -28.94 6.18 -5.50
N ALA A 158 -29.81 5.34 -6.04
CA ALA A 158 -31.11 5.74 -6.54
C ALA A 158 -32.15 5.95 -5.42
N GLY A 159 -32.08 5.17 -4.32
CA GLY A 159 -32.97 5.32 -3.15
C GLY A 159 -32.60 6.50 -2.25
N ALA A 160 -31.33 6.88 -2.20
CA ALA A 160 -30.85 8.04 -1.44
C ALA A 160 -31.12 9.39 -2.13
N ALA A 161 -31.42 9.39 -3.44
CA ALA A 161 -31.68 10.59 -4.23
C ALA A 161 -33.13 11.14 -4.11
N VAL A 162 -33.99 10.53 -3.32
CA VAL A 162 -35.39 11.00 -3.08
C VAL A 162 -35.51 11.56 -1.66
N ARG A 163 -34.67 12.52 -1.30
CA ARG A 163 -34.96 13.50 -0.25
C ARG A 163 -34.81 14.89 -0.87
N PRO A 164 -35.85 15.76 -0.80
CA PRO A 164 -35.79 17.06 -1.45
C PRO A 164 -34.73 17.95 -0.79
N ALA A 165 -33.93 18.55 -1.64
CA ALA A 165 -32.85 19.48 -1.30
C ALA A 165 -33.46 20.71 -0.59
N ALA A 166 -33.04 20.99 0.63
CA ALA A 166 -33.02 22.33 1.18
C ALA A 166 -31.62 22.89 1.02
N ALA A 167 -31.58 24.11 0.49
CA ALA A 167 -30.46 24.84 -0.07
C ALA A 167 -29.28 25.15 0.89
N PRO A 168 -28.18 25.73 0.37
CA PRO A 168 -26.82 25.58 0.90
C PRO A 168 -26.40 26.73 1.82
N LEU A 169 -25.48 26.48 2.74
CA LEU A 169 -24.57 27.53 3.25
C LEU A 169 -23.29 26.93 3.90
N ALA A 170 -22.17 27.42 3.34
CA ALA A 170 -20.88 27.68 3.98
C ALA A 170 -20.02 26.53 4.55
N ALA A 171 -18.82 26.47 3.99
CA ALA A 171 -17.63 25.81 4.47
C ALA A 171 -17.30 26.15 5.93
N THR A 172 -16.91 25.11 6.69
CA THR A 172 -15.85 25.23 7.70
C THR A 172 -15.34 23.84 8.07
N SER A 173 -14.02 23.71 8.07
CA SER A 173 -13.26 22.58 8.55
C SER A 173 -13.54 22.29 10.02
N ALA A 174 -13.87 21.06 10.39
CA ALA A 174 -13.63 20.55 11.74
C ALA A 174 -13.62 19.02 11.74
N THR A 175 -12.49 18.49 12.09
CA THR A 175 -12.25 17.13 12.57
C THR A 175 -13.24 16.77 13.66
N THR A 176 -14.03 15.71 13.47
CA THR A 176 -14.60 15.00 14.62
C THR A 176 -14.83 13.53 14.24
N ALA A 177 -14.12 12.68 14.98
CA ALA A 177 -14.33 11.24 14.98
C ALA A 177 -15.70 10.95 15.63
N ALA A 178 -16.57 10.21 14.94
CA ALA A 178 -17.67 9.49 15.57
C ALA A 178 -18.25 8.42 14.64
N HIS A 179 -18.24 7.20 15.15
CA HIS A 179 -19.14 6.08 14.90
C HIS A 179 -19.24 5.51 13.47
N GLY A 180 -18.64 4.35 13.33
CA GLY A 180 -18.66 3.29 12.37
C GLY A 180 -19.92 3.07 11.54
N GLU A 181 -19.98 3.67 10.38
CA GLU A 181 -20.65 3.07 9.24
C GLU A 181 -19.61 2.18 8.52
N HIS A 182 -19.78 0.86 8.64
CA HIS A 182 -18.97 -0.12 7.92
C HIS A 182 -19.36 -0.08 6.43
N THR A 183 -18.87 0.91 5.72
CA THR A 183 -18.96 0.92 4.26
C THR A 183 -17.91 -0.05 3.73
N ALA A 184 -18.33 -1.15 3.07
CA ALA A 184 -17.42 -2.09 2.43
C ALA A 184 -16.50 -1.32 1.47
N ALA A 185 -15.19 -1.50 1.61
CA ALA A 185 -14.24 -0.96 0.63
C ALA A 185 -14.37 -1.75 -0.67
N ILE A 186 -15.13 -1.20 -1.63
CA ILE A 186 -15.31 -1.79 -2.95
C ILE A 186 -14.14 -1.36 -3.82
N ASP A 187 -13.32 -2.32 -4.21
CA ASP A 187 -12.18 -2.12 -5.07
C ASP A 187 -12.38 -2.93 -6.34
N VAL A 188 -12.56 -2.23 -7.47
CA VAL A 188 -12.70 -2.84 -8.78
C VAL A 188 -11.31 -3.10 -9.33
N ALA A 189 -10.93 -4.36 -9.46
CA ALA A 189 -9.63 -4.74 -9.97
C ALA A 189 -9.54 -4.54 -11.49
N ILE A 190 -8.36 -4.12 -11.93
CA ILE A 190 -8.01 -3.84 -13.31
C ILE A 190 -8.07 -5.12 -14.16
N ASP A 191 -8.38 -4.98 -15.42
CA ASP A 191 -8.42 -6.00 -16.50
C ASP A 191 -6.98 -6.49 -16.81
N ASP A 192 -6.35 -7.20 -15.89
CA ASP A 192 -5.03 -7.82 -16.03
C ASP A 192 -5.17 -9.34 -15.79
N PRO A 193 -4.54 -10.20 -16.62
CA PRO A 193 -4.51 -11.65 -16.41
C PRO A 193 -4.01 -12.08 -15.01
N LEU A 194 -3.25 -11.22 -14.33
CA LEU A 194 -2.81 -11.41 -12.95
C LEU A 194 -3.72 -10.71 -11.93
N GLY A 195 -4.82 -10.09 -12.36
CA GLY A 195 -5.71 -9.31 -11.48
C GLY A 195 -6.26 -10.10 -10.31
N ALA A 196 -6.60 -11.37 -10.51
CA ALA A 196 -7.08 -12.27 -9.46
C ALA A 196 -6.01 -12.52 -8.38
N ILE A 197 -4.78 -12.82 -8.78
CA ILE A 197 -3.64 -13.02 -7.88
C ILE A 197 -3.31 -11.71 -7.14
N ALA A 198 -3.27 -10.58 -7.86
CA ALA A 198 -3.01 -9.27 -7.30
C ALA A 198 -4.07 -8.86 -6.26
N ALA A 199 -5.35 -9.11 -6.56
CA ALA A 199 -6.46 -8.85 -5.64
C ALA A 199 -6.33 -9.67 -4.35
N ALA A 200 -6.03 -10.98 -4.45
CA ALA A 200 -5.83 -11.85 -3.30
C ALA A 200 -4.59 -11.46 -2.49
N LEU A 201 -3.45 -11.21 -3.13
CA LEU A 201 -2.22 -10.75 -2.48
C LEU A 201 -2.39 -9.41 -1.77
N SER A 202 -3.25 -8.51 -2.25
CA SER A 202 -3.55 -7.24 -1.57
C SER A 202 -4.18 -7.47 -0.19
N ILE A 203 -5.00 -8.51 -0.03
CA ILE A 203 -5.59 -8.92 1.25
C ILE A 203 -4.50 -9.51 2.16
N VAL A 204 -3.69 -10.45 1.63
CA VAL A 204 -2.58 -11.03 2.41
C VAL A 204 -1.59 -9.96 2.86
N LYS A 205 -1.23 -9.01 1.98
CA LYS A 205 -0.36 -7.87 2.32
C LYS A 205 -0.91 -7.08 3.51
N ARG A 206 -2.20 -6.78 3.50
CA ARG A 206 -2.86 -6.04 4.57
C ARG A 206 -2.93 -6.82 5.87
N ASP A 207 -3.15 -8.14 5.79
CA ASP A 207 -3.38 -8.99 6.95
C ASP A 207 -2.11 -9.56 7.58
N ARG A 208 -1.08 -9.86 6.76
CA ARG A 208 0.15 -10.55 7.15
C ARG A 208 1.44 -9.79 6.75
N GLY A 209 1.29 -8.61 6.16
CA GLY A 209 2.41 -7.77 5.74
C GLY A 209 2.98 -8.08 4.36
N ALA A 210 3.85 -7.16 3.90
CA ALA A 210 4.41 -7.18 2.55
C ALA A 210 5.33 -8.37 2.28
N GLN A 211 6.06 -8.85 3.30
CA GLN A 211 6.99 -9.97 3.18
C GLN A 211 6.26 -11.28 2.87
N ALA A 212 5.16 -11.56 3.58
CA ALA A 212 4.34 -12.74 3.33
C ALA A 212 3.72 -12.71 1.92
N ALA A 213 3.19 -11.55 1.51
CA ALA A 213 2.62 -11.39 0.17
C ALA A 213 3.66 -11.60 -0.94
N ARG A 214 4.92 -11.14 -0.74
CA ARG A 214 6.02 -11.35 -1.70
C ARG A 214 6.37 -12.84 -1.81
N GLU A 215 6.52 -13.53 -0.70
CA GLU A 215 6.85 -14.95 -0.68
C GLU A 215 5.79 -15.79 -1.37
N ILE A 216 4.51 -15.46 -1.16
CA ILE A 216 3.40 -16.10 -1.84
C ILE A 216 3.40 -15.78 -3.34
N ALA A 217 3.66 -14.53 -3.73
CA ALA A 217 3.76 -14.13 -5.13
C ALA A 217 4.85 -14.91 -5.87
N ASP A 218 6.02 -15.11 -5.25
CA ASP A 218 7.11 -15.88 -5.84
C ASP A 218 6.77 -17.37 -5.99
N ARG A 219 5.98 -17.94 -5.06
CA ARG A 219 5.50 -19.34 -5.16
C ARG A 219 4.32 -19.49 -6.14
N SER A 220 3.36 -18.55 -6.17
CA SER A 220 2.17 -18.62 -7.02
C SER A 220 2.47 -18.36 -8.49
N ALA A 221 3.36 -17.42 -8.78
CA ALA A 221 3.67 -16.98 -10.13
C ALA A 221 5.15 -16.54 -10.23
N PRO A 222 6.11 -17.49 -10.31
CA PRO A 222 7.53 -17.19 -10.35
C PRO A 222 7.88 -16.16 -11.43
N GLY A 223 8.53 -15.07 -11.05
CA GLY A 223 8.93 -13.98 -11.96
C GLY A 223 7.80 -13.00 -12.34
N ALA A 224 6.54 -13.26 -11.96
CA ALA A 224 5.42 -12.33 -12.22
C ALA A 224 5.36 -11.18 -11.20
N TRP A 225 6.06 -11.25 -10.09
CA TRP A 225 6.06 -10.23 -9.04
C TRP A 225 6.42 -8.82 -9.55
N ARG A 226 7.26 -8.72 -10.60
CA ARG A 226 7.59 -7.43 -11.26
C ARG A 226 6.36 -6.77 -11.89
N ARG A 227 5.43 -7.56 -12.39
CA ARG A 227 4.16 -7.12 -12.98
C ARG A 227 3.13 -6.84 -11.88
N LEU A 228 3.10 -7.70 -10.87
CA LEU A 228 2.24 -7.55 -9.69
C LEU A 228 2.60 -6.32 -8.85
N GLY A 229 3.88 -5.94 -8.77
CA GLY A 229 4.33 -4.75 -8.05
C GLY A 229 3.69 -3.45 -8.54
N ALA A 230 3.32 -3.36 -9.82
CA ALA A 230 2.62 -2.21 -10.38
C ALA A 230 1.15 -2.12 -9.89
N VAL A 231 0.51 -3.26 -9.64
CA VAL A 231 -0.90 -3.37 -9.23
C VAL A 231 -1.05 -3.35 -7.70
N LEU A 232 -0.14 -4.00 -7.00
CA LEU A 232 -0.16 -4.07 -5.53
C LEU A 232 0.35 -2.79 -4.85
N GLY A 233 0.77 -1.77 -5.63
CA GLY A 233 1.49 -0.63 -5.08
C GLY A 233 2.59 -1.15 -4.18
N GLU A 234 3.77 -1.27 -4.72
CA GLU A 234 5.03 -1.68 -4.10
C GLU A 234 4.93 -2.37 -2.73
N LEU A 235 5.22 -3.67 -2.72
CA LEU A 235 5.23 -4.55 -1.53
C LEU A 235 6.31 -4.16 -0.48
N ASP A 236 6.96 -2.99 -0.62
CA ASP A 236 8.12 -2.55 0.15
C ASP A 236 7.89 -1.21 0.87
N ASP A 237 6.80 -1.03 1.62
CA ASP A 237 6.54 0.30 2.17
C ASP A 237 7.53 0.72 3.28
N GLU A 238 7.80 -0.09 4.29
CA GLU A 238 8.70 0.33 5.39
C GLU A 238 10.19 0.31 5.00
N GLY A 239 10.67 -0.75 4.38
CA GLY A 239 12.06 -0.84 3.94
C GLY A 239 12.41 0.17 2.83
N THR A 240 11.46 0.48 1.99
CA THR A 240 11.60 1.46 0.91
C THR A 240 11.59 2.88 1.42
N HIS A 241 10.68 3.23 2.34
CA HIS A 241 10.67 4.54 3.00
C HIS A 241 12.01 4.81 3.67
N GLN A 242 12.53 3.86 4.44
CA GLN A 242 13.82 3.96 5.10
C GLN A 242 14.98 4.13 4.12
N LYS A 243 14.97 3.44 2.97
CA LYS A 243 15.99 3.58 1.92
C LYS A 243 15.96 4.97 1.26
N ILE A 244 14.77 5.49 0.96
CA ILE A 244 14.59 6.84 0.42
C ILE A 244 15.01 7.89 1.44
N ASP A 245 14.63 7.75 2.71
CA ASP A 245 15.04 8.67 3.79
C ASP A 245 16.55 8.63 4.01
N THR A 246 17.17 7.46 3.93
CA THR A 246 18.64 7.30 3.98
C THR A 246 19.30 8.04 2.83
N ALA A 247 18.81 7.88 1.60
CA ALA A 247 19.34 8.60 0.44
C ALA A 247 19.11 10.11 0.55
N ALA A 248 17.95 10.56 1.01
CA ALA A 248 17.65 11.97 1.23
C ALA A 248 18.56 12.58 2.31
N ARG A 249 18.82 11.86 3.39
CA ARG A 249 19.76 12.26 4.44
C ARG A 249 21.17 12.35 3.89
N TRP A 250 21.62 11.31 3.19
CA TRP A 250 22.94 11.29 2.55
C TRP A 250 23.12 12.47 1.56
N MET A 251 22.12 12.76 0.73
CA MET A 251 22.15 13.91 -0.17
C MET A 251 22.26 15.24 0.59
N ARG A 252 21.62 15.35 1.73
CA ARG A 252 21.67 16.54 2.60
C ARG A 252 23.01 16.71 3.31
N GLU A 253 23.66 15.62 3.66
CA GLU A 253 25.00 15.63 4.28
C GLU A 253 26.11 15.90 3.26
N ASN A 254 25.92 15.46 2.02
CA ASN A 254 26.92 15.53 0.96
C ASN A 254 26.62 16.63 -0.11
N TYR A 255 25.68 17.55 0.13
CA TYR A 255 25.20 18.51 -0.87
C TYR A 255 26.28 19.32 -1.56
N ALA A 256 27.41 19.56 -0.89
CA ALA A 256 28.54 20.33 -1.43
C ALA A 256 29.28 19.62 -2.56
N GLN A 257 29.15 18.29 -2.65
CA GLN A 257 29.81 17.46 -3.65
C GLN A 257 28.97 17.31 -4.93
N PRO A 258 29.56 16.92 -6.06
CA PRO A 258 28.82 16.56 -7.26
C PRO A 258 28.06 15.25 -7.02
N ILE A 259 26.75 15.35 -6.78
CA ILE A 259 25.87 14.21 -6.60
C ILE A 259 25.14 13.95 -7.91
N SER A 260 25.27 12.71 -8.44
CA SER A 260 24.43 12.22 -9.55
C SER A 260 23.22 11.46 -9.01
N VAL A 261 22.17 11.38 -9.83
CA VAL A 261 20.97 10.57 -9.52
C VAL A 261 21.36 9.10 -9.36
N ALA A 262 22.27 8.59 -10.20
CA ALA A 262 22.82 7.26 -10.11
C ALA A 262 23.41 6.97 -8.73
N LYS A 263 24.24 7.88 -8.21
CA LYS A 263 24.87 7.71 -6.90
C LYS A 263 23.86 7.75 -5.75
N ALA A 264 22.85 8.60 -5.82
CA ALA A 264 21.78 8.63 -4.82
C ALA A 264 20.92 7.35 -4.86
N ALA A 265 20.72 6.78 -6.06
CA ALA A 265 20.02 5.51 -6.24
C ALA A 265 20.83 4.32 -5.69
N GLU A 266 22.16 4.32 -5.83
CA GLU A 266 23.05 3.32 -5.20
C GLU A 266 22.92 3.36 -3.67
N VAL A 267 22.93 4.55 -3.07
CA VAL A 267 22.76 4.72 -1.61
C VAL A 267 21.41 4.16 -1.13
N ALA A 268 20.37 4.31 -1.95
CA ALA A 268 19.05 3.72 -1.70
C ALA A 268 19.00 2.21 -2.01
N ALA A 269 20.06 1.60 -2.56
CA ALA A 269 20.07 0.24 -3.08
C ALA A 269 18.90 -0.02 -4.06
N MET A 270 18.72 0.91 -5.02
CA MET A 270 17.64 0.88 -6.02
C MET A 270 18.17 1.16 -7.42
N SER A 271 17.40 0.74 -8.46
CA SER A 271 17.64 1.23 -9.81
C SER A 271 17.28 2.71 -9.90
N GLU A 272 17.94 3.49 -10.79
CA GLU A 272 17.64 4.93 -10.96
C GLU A 272 16.16 5.20 -11.24
N ARG A 273 15.53 4.40 -12.10
CA ARG A 273 14.12 4.53 -12.45
C ARG A 273 13.21 4.36 -11.23
N SER A 274 13.46 3.34 -10.42
CA SER A 274 12.71 3.09 -9.18
C SER A 274 12.95 4.19 -8.16
N PHE A 275 14.20 4.61 -8.00
CA PHE A 275 14.58 5.69 -7.10
C PHE A 275 13.89 7.02 -7.46
N LEU A 276 13.94 7.45 -8.72
CA LEU A 276 13.30 8.69 -9.17
C LEU A 276 11.81 8.71 -8.88
N ARG A 277 11.11 7.63 -9.21
CA ARG A 277 9.67 7.50 -8.98
C ARG A 277 9.32 7.53 -7.50
N ARG A 278 10.00 6.72 -6.69
CA ARG A 278 9.75 6.58 -5.25
C ARG A 278 10.14 7.81 -4.46
N PHE A 279 11.28 8.40 -4.77
CA PHE A 279 11.74 9.64 -4.14
C PHE A 279 10.73 10.77 -4.36
N LYS A 280 10.23 10.94 -5.61
CA LYS A 280 9.20 11.94 -5.91
C LYS A 280 7.89 11.66 -5.19
N SER A 281 7.47 10.39 -5.09
CA SER A 281 6.25 9.98 -4.38
C SER A 281 6.34 10.25 -2.87
N GLN A 282 7.49 9.98 -2.24
CA GLN A 282 7.67 10.08 -0.80
C GLN A 282 8.04 11.51 -0.35
N ILE A 283 8.98 12.15 -1.06
CA ILE A 283 9.52 13.48 -0.70
C ILE A 283 8.73 14.63 -1.35
N GLY A 284 7.90 14.32 -2.34
CA GLY A 284 7.07 15.29 -3.07
C GLY A 284 7.79 16.05 -4.19
N VAL A 285 9.13 15.93 -4.28
CA VAL A 285 9.95 16.59 -5.31
C VAL A 285 10.97 15.60 -5.90
N THR A 286 11.51 15.91 -7.08
CA THR A 286 12.57 15.08 -7.67
C THR A 286 13.88 15.18 -6.86
N PRO A 287 14.77 14.14 -6.91
CA PRO A 287 16.08 14.20 -6.25
C PRO A 287 16.91 15.43 -6.64
N SER A 288 16.90 15.78 -7.92
CA SER A 288 17.62 16.97 -8.41
C SER A 288 17.06 18.28 -7.82
N GLU A 289 15.74 18.39 -7.74
CA GLU A 289 15.07 19.54 -7.13
C GLU A 289 15.33 19.60 -5.62
N TYR A 290 15.32 18.44 -4.94
CA TYR A 290 15.65 18.33 -3.52
C TYR A 290 17.09 18.81 -3.24
N LEU A 291 18.07 18.34 -4.03
CA LEU A 291 19.46 18.77 -3.90
C LEU A 291 19.62 20.27 -4.14
N LEU A 292 18.92 20.80 -5.15
CA LEU A 292 18.95 22.24 -5.47
C LEU A 292 18.42 23.07 -4.29
N ARG A 293 17.32 22.67 -3.66
CA ARG A 293 16.77 23.34 -2.46
C ARG A 293 17.75 23.28 -1.29
N THR A 294 18.33 22.11 -1.04
CA THR A 294 19.33 21.93 0.02
C THR A 294 20.54 22.86 -0.16
N ARG A 295 21.04 22.99 -1.39
CA ARG A 295 22.14 23.91 -1.73
C ARG A 295 21.77 25.38 -1.57
N LEU A 296 20.54 25.74 -1.95
CA LEU A 296 20.03 27.09 -1.77
C LEU A 296 19.95 27.46 -0.29
N ASP A 297 19.36 26.57 0.54
CA ASP A 297 19.23 26.78 1.99
C ASP A 297 20.59 26.91 2.67
N ALA A 298 21.56 26.09 2.28
CA ALA A 298 22.93 26.19 2.77
C ALA A 298 23.59 27.53 2.37
N SER A 299 23.33 27.99 1.12
CA SER A 299 23.83 29.27 0.65
C SER A 299 23.22 30.45 1.39
N CYS A 300 21.91 30.40 1.68
CA CYS A 300 21.24 31.42 2.49
C CYS A 300 21.86 31.54 3.88
N ARG A 301 22.09 30.39 4.54
CA ARG A 301 22.75 30.38 5.86
C ARG A 301 24.16 30.99 5.81
N LEU A 302 24.98 30.62 4.83
CA LEU A 302 26.35 31.13 4.70
C LEU A 302 26.37 32.60 4.34
N LEU A 303 25.42 33.10 3.55
CA LEU A 303 25.30 34.52 3.22
C LEU A 303 25.04 35.38 4.46
N VAL A 304 24.25 34.92 5.39
CA VAL A 304 23.90 35.62 6.63
C VAL A 304 25.02 35.49 7.67
N ALA A 305 25.53 34.27 7.86
CA ALA A 305 26.48 33.93 8.93
C ALA A 305 27.93 34.30 8.62
N THR A 306 28.29 34.65 7.36
CA THR A 306 29.69 34.92 6.99
C THR A 306 29.83 36.12 6.01
N ASP A 307 31.02 36.71 5.96
CA ASP A 307 31.39 37.75 4.99
C ASP A 307 32.04 37.17 3.71
N LEU A 308 31.93 35.89 3.49
CA LEU A 308 32.52 35.25 2.31
C LEU A 308 31.96 35.85 1.02
N PRO A 309 32.82 35.99 -0.01
CA PRO A 309 32.37 36.36 -1.36
C PRO A 309 31.34 35.35 -1.89
N VAL A 310 30.38 35.85 -2.67
CA VAL A 310 29.28 35.03 -3.25
C VAL A 310 29.85 33.86 -4.05
N ASP A 311 30.91 34.02 -4.81
CA ASP A 311 31.55 32.97 -5.57
C ASP A 311 32.14 31.87 -4.68
N LYS A 312 32.71 32.23 -3.53
CA LYS A 312 33.26 31.30 -2.56
C LYS A 312 32.14 30.48 -1.87
N ILE A 313 30.99 31.11 -1.60
CA ILE A 313 29.80 30.45 -1.08
C ILE A 313 29.23 29.49 -2.12
N ALA A 314 29.13 29.93 -3.39
CA ALA A 314 28.63 29.09 -4.47
C ALA A 314 29.42 27.77 -4.59
N ARG A 315 30.75 27.85 -4.58
CA ARG A 315 31.62 26.66 -4.61
C ARG A 315 31.45 25.77 -3.37
N ARG A 316 31.38 26.33 -2.17
CA ARG A 316 31.16 25.60 -0.92
C ARG A 316 29.81 24.86 -0.87
N CYS A 317 28.81 25.39 -1.58
CA CYS A 317 27.50 24.78 -1.66
C CYS A 317 27.33 23.85 -2.88
N GLY A 318 28.39 23.59 -3.65
CA GLY A 318 28.33 22.70 -4.80
C GLY A 318 27.60 23.26 -6.01
N ILE A 319 27.46 24.60 -6.12
CA ILE A 319 26.76 25.28 -7.22
C ILE A 319 27.75 25.68 -8.34
N GLY A 320 29.02 25.60 -8.06
CA GLY A 320 30.11 25.84 -9.04
C GLY A 320 30.54 27.30 -9.12
N SER A 321 29.68 28.27 -9.46
CA SER A 321 30.03 29.67 -9.65
C SER A 321 29.05 30.61 -9.00
N GLY A 322 29.52 31.87 -8.74
CA GLY A 322 28.68 32.94 -8.23
C GLY A 322 27.53 33.31 -9.17
N ASP A 323 27.74 33.25 -10.50
CA ASP A 323 26.69 33.46 -11.49
C ASP A 323 25.60 32.37 -11.44
N GLY A 324 25.99 31.13 -11.24
CA GLY A 324 25.07 30.02 -11.01
C GLY A 324 24.20 30.25 -9.78
N LEU A 325 24.80 30.68 -8.68
CA LEU A 325 24.12 31.05 -7.45
C LEU A 325 23.17 32.25 -7.67
N ALA A 326 23.62 33.29 -8.37
CA ALA A 326 22.80 34.45 -8.67
C ALA A 326 21.57 34.12 -9.53
N LYS A 327 21.74 33.27 -10.56
CA LYS A 327 20.63 32.77 -11.37
C LYS A 327 19.61 31.99 -10.53
N MET A 328 20.09 31.13 -9.63
CA MET A 328 19.24 30.35 -8.75
C MET A 328 18.47 31.23 -7.77
N PHE A 329 19.11 32.22 -7.15
CA PHE A 329 18.47 33.15 -6.24
C PHE A 329 17.37 33.95 -6.94
N ARG A 330 17.67 34.54 -8.11
CA ARG A 330 16.65 35.27 -8.88
C ARG A 330 15.46 34.39 -9.25
N LYS A 331 15.73 33.15 -9.68
CA LYS A 331 14.67 32.22 -10.07
C LYS A 331 13.77 31.77 -8.91
N ARG A 332 14.33 31.67 -7.69
CA ARG A 332 13.64 31.05 -6.54
C ARG A 332 13.19 32.08 -5.50
N LEU A 333 13.93 33.14 -5.32
CA LEU A 333 13.70 34.15 -4.28
C LEU A 333 13.44 35.53 -4.87
N SER A 334 13.52 35.69 -6.20
CA SER A 334 13.32 36.95 -6.94
C SER A 334 14.29 38.08 -6.57
N ILE A 335 15.37 37.79 -5.86
CA ILE A 335 16.40 38.73 -5.44
C ILE A 335 17.79 38.16 -5.72
N SER A 336 18.84 38.99 -5.66
CA SER A 336 20.24 38.55 -5.77
C SER A 336 20.77 38.05 -4.41
N PRO A 337 21.85 37.21 -4.39
CA PRO A 337 22.50 36.81 -3.15
C PRO A 337 22.98 37.97 -2.29
N THR A 338 23.44 39.04 -2.90
CA THR A 338 23.91 40.24 -2.20
C THR A 338 22.76 40.99 -1.54
N GLU A 339 21.68 41.21 -2.27
CA GLU A 339 20.44 41.79 -1.71
C GLU A 339 19.87 40.96 -0.58
N TYR A 340 19.85 39.65 -0.71
CA TYR A 340 19.43 38.70 0.34
C TYR A 340 20.27 38.89 1.61
N ARG A 341 21.61 38.93 1.48
CA ARG A 341 22.54 39.16 2.61
C ARG A 341 22.23 40.48 3.33
N ILE A 342 22.04 41.57 2.58
CA ILE A 342 21.74 42.88 3.15
C ILE A 342 20.40 42.88 3.88
N ALA A 343 19.39 42.34 3.25
CA ALA A 343 18.02 42.28 3.80
C ALA A 343 17.95 41.47 5.10
N GLU A 344 18.56 40.28 5.12
CA GLU A 344 18.47 39.39 6.31
C GLU A 344 19.35 39.91 7.47
N ARG A 345 20.51 40.50 7.21
CA ARG A 345 21.33 41.13 8.25
C ARG A 345 20.66 42.34 8.89
N ARG A 346 19.90 43.11 8.12
CA ARG A 346 19.10 44.22 8.68
C ARG A 346 17.94 43.73 9.55
N ARG A 347 17.38 42.55 9.27
CA ARG A 347 16.33 41.95 10.10
C ARG A 347 16.85 41.37 11.41
N SER A 348 18.12 41.00 11.45
CA SER A 348 18.77 40.40 12.62
C SER A 348 19.43 41.42 13.58
N GLN A 349 19.44 42.72 13.21
CA GLN A 349 19.84 43.84 14.05
C GLN A 349 18.62 44.54 14.65
#